data_e13415b5de87857b1f6b57e1b3a413a7
#
_entry.id   e13415b5de87857b1f6b57e1b3a413a7
#
_cell.length_a   1.000
_cell.length_b   1.000
_cell.length_c   1.000
_cell.angle_alpha   90.00
_cell.angle_beta   90.00
_cell.angle_gamma   90.00
#
_symmetry.space_group_name_H-M   'P 1'
#
loop_
_entity.id
_entity.type
_entity.pdbx_description
1 polymer ?
#
loop_
_entity_poly.entity_id
_entity_poly.type
_entity_poly.pdbx_seq_one_letter_code
_entity_poly.pdbx_strand_id
1 'polypeptide(L)'
;MLNLMSANDLGRLLAGGIPADTPIAHKNGWLENVHGDAGIVFPANGRNYIIAAFVWENGEFFSFERAWPLIEGISRAAWNYFVPEQPLVSPRTDLPEQAVACDAFAPPYGEVDLDNINGWREGGADIQWPAS
;
A
#
# COMPACT_ATOMS: atom_id res chain seq x y z
N MET A 1 7.54 -4.53 11.48
CA MET A 1 6.30 -4.67 10.66
C MET A 1 6.29 -3.70 9.49
N LEU A 2 6.40 -2.37 9.69
CA LEU A 2 6.34 -1.38 8.60
C LEU A 2 7.35 -1.67 7.49
N ASN A 3 8.59 -1.99 7.80
CA ASN A 3 9.61 -2.32 6.78
C ASN A 3 9.25 -3.56 5.94
N LEU A 4 8.65 -4.58 6.55
CA LEU A 4 8.17 -5.74 5.80
C LEU A 4 7.00 -5.36 4.86
N MET A 5 6.13 -4.47 5.32
CA MET A 5 5.03 -3.97 4.50
C MET A 5 5.52 -3.01 3.41
N SER A 6 6.61 -2.27 3.66
CA SER A 6 7.26 -1.39 2.69
C SER A 6 8.04 -2.15 1.62
N ALA A 7 8.47 -3.37 1.92
CA ALA A 7 9.12 -4.28 0.98
C ALA A 7 8.12 -5.03 0.07
N ASN A 8 6.84 -4.69 0.12
CA ASN A 8 5.85 -5.22 -0.82
C ASN A 8 6.12 -4.66 -2.23
N ASP A 9 6.36 -5.55 -3.16
CA ASP A 9 6.76 -5.25 -4.53
C ASP A 9 5.59 -5.16 -5.52
N LEU A 10 4.36 -5.31 -5.04
CA LEU A 10 3.19 -5.20 -5.89
C LEU A 10 2.82 -3.73 -6.15
N GLY A 11 3.27 -3.19 -7.27
CA GLY A 11 2.94 -1.82 -7.72
C GLY A 11 1.48 -1.63 -8.18
N ARG A 12 0.57 -2.48 -7.74
CA ARG A 12 -0.86 -2.50 -8.07
C ARG A 12 -1.70 -2.30 -6.80
N LEU A 13 -3.00 -2.45 -6.90
CA LEU A 13 -3.94 -2.32 -5.78
C LEU A 13 -3.85 -0.93 -5.12
N LEU A 14 -3.59 -0.82 -3.82
CA LEU A 14 -3.47 0.50 -3.18
C LEU A 14 -2.34 1.34 -3.80
N ALA A 15 -1.20 0.74 -4.10
CA ALA A 15 -0.07 1.42 -4.74
C ALA A 15 -0.39 1.91 -6.16
N GLY A 16 -1.25 1.21 -6.89
CA GLY A 16 -1.70 1.60 -8.23
C GLY A 16 -2.63 2.82 -8.25
N GLY A 17 -3.24 3.16 -7.12
CA GLY A 17 -4.16 4.29 -6.99
C GLY A 17 -3.53 5.59 -6.50
N ILE A 18 -2.21 5.62 -6.26
CA ILE A 18 -1.47 6.79 -5.80
C ILE A 18 -0.31 7.11 -6.75
N PRO A 19 0.32 8.31 -6.72
CA PRO A 19 1.51 8.59 -7.53
C PRO A 19 2.63 7.59 -7.29
N ALA A 20 3.39 7.27 -8.34
CA ALA A 20 4.40 6.20 -8.32
C ALA A 20 5.53 6.40 -7.29
N ASP A 21 5.85 7.67 -7.01
CA ASP A 21 6.89 8.08 -6.08
C ASP A 21 6.40 8.24 -4.62
N THR A 22 5.12 7.91 -4.37
CA THR A 22 4.56 8.03 -3.02
C THR A 22 4.93 6.79 -2.20
N PRO A 23 5.63 6.99 -1.06
CA PRO A 23 5.90 5.89 -0.14
C PRO A 23 4.61 5.27 0.40
N ILE A 24 4.56 3.94 0.39
CA ILE A 24 3.47 3.14 0.95
C ILE A 24 4.02 1.89 1.63
N ALA A 25 3.50 1.59 2.80
CA ALA A 25 3.73 0.32 3.48
C ALA A 25 2.42 -0.46 3.48
N HIS A 26 2.32 -1.52 2.67
CA HIS A 26 1.06 -2.23 2.50
C HIS A 26 1.22 -3.75 2.46
N LYS A 27 0.13 -4.46 2.71
CA LYS A 27 0.04 -5.91 2.60
C LYS A 27 -1.23 -6.28 1.87
N ASN A 28 -1.05 -6.81 0.71
CA ASN A 28 -2.10 -7.33 -0.14
C ASN A 28 -2.34 -8.83 0.05
N GLY A 29 -3.47 -9.32 -0.43
CA GLY A 29 -3.82 -10.73 -0.49
C GLY A 29 -5.09 -10.95 -1.28
N TRP A 30 -5.26 -12.17 -1.74
CA TRP A 30 -6.46 -12.58 -2.47
C TRP A 30 -6.77 -14.06 -2.23
N LEU A 31 -8.02 -14.36 -2.36
CA LEU A 31 -8.57 -15.70 -2.46
C LEU A 31 -9.34 -15.80 -3.79
N GLU A 32 -10.00 -16.90 -4.00
CA GLU A 32 -10.72 -17.19 -5.25
C GLU A 32 -11.72 -16.10 -5.64
N ASN A 33 -12.46 -15.55 -4.66
CA ASN A 33 -13.53 -14.58 -4.86
C ASN A 33 -13.37 -13.28 -4.09
N VAL A 34 -12.22 -13.03 -3.46
CA VAL A 34 -11.94 -11.82 -2.70
C VAL A 34 -10.53 -11.32 -2.95
N HIS A 35 -10.38 -10.01 -3.12
CA HIS A 35 -9.09 -9.33 -3.18
C HIS A 35 -9.07 -8.22 -2.13
N GLY A 36 -7.92 -8.03 -1.49
CA GLY A 36 -7.77 -7.00 -0.48
C GLY A 36 -6.35 -6.44 -0.42
N ASP A 37 -6.27 -5.22 0.08
CA ASP A 37 -5.01 -4.57 0.40
C ASP A 37 -5.23 -3.62 1.57
N ALA A 38 -4.25 -3.54 2.47
CA ALA A 38 -4.28 -2.65 3.61
C ALA A 38 -2.90 -2.04 3.83
N GLY A 39 -2.84 -0.74 4.09
CA GLY A 39 -1.57 -0.08 4.21
C GLY A 39 -1.62 1.31 4.82
N ILE A 40 -0.44 1.89 4.95
CA ILE A 40 -0.21 3.26 5.38
C ILE A 40 0.45 3.99 4.22
N VAL A 41 -0.14 5.10 3.81
CA VAL A 41 0.38 5.97 2.74
C VAL A 41 1.03 7.18 3.38
N PHE A 42 2.18 7.59 2.85
CA PHE A 42 3.00 8.70 3.35
C PHE A 42 3.15 9.81 2.31
N PRO A 43 2.12 10.65 2.12
CA PRO A 43 2.19 11.76 1.18
C PRO A 43 3.22 12.81 1.61
N ALA A 44 3.81 13.52 0.64
CA ALA A 44 4.80 14.57 0.89
C ALA A 44 4.26 15.75 1.72
N ASN A 45 2.93 15.94 1.77
CA ASN A 45 2.28 16.97 2.59
C ASN A 45 2.19 16.59 4.10
N GLY A 46 2.71 15.42 4.47
CA GLY A 46 2.72 14.92 5.85
C GLY A 46 1.37 14.39 6.37
N ARG A 47 0.32 14.38 5.56
CA ARG A 47 -1.00 13.84 5.93
C ARG A 47 -1.04 12.32 5.73
N ASN A 48 -0.27 11.61 6.55
CA ASN A 48 -0.26 10.15 6.51
C ASN A 48 -1.66 9.59 6.81
N TYR A 49 -2.06 8.56 6.07
CA TYR A 49 -3.35 7.91 6.31
C TYR A 49 -3.27 6.40 6.21
N ILE A 50 -4.16 5.74 6.92
CA ILE A 50 -4.34 4.28 6.86
C ILE A 50 -5.54 4.00 5.97
N ILE A 51 -5.39 3.02 5.10
CA ILE A 51 -6.46 2.55 4.21
C ILE A 51 -6.47 1.04 4.19
N ALA A 52 -7.68 0.46 4.21
CA ALA A 52 -7.91 -0.96 3.96
C ALA A 52 -9.08 -1.09 2.98
N ALA A 53 -8.86 -1.79 1.89
CA ALA A 53 -9.86 -1.99 0.85
C ALA A 53 -9.98 -3.48 0.55
N PHE A 54 -11.22 -3.96 0.54
CA PHE A 54 -11.55 -5.34 0.18
C PHE A 54 -12.68 -5.31 -0.83
N VAL A 55 -12.54 -6.10 -1.88
CA VAL A 55 -13.56 -6.31 -2.89
C VAL A 55 -13.83 -7.79 -3.02
N TRP A 56 -15.09 -8.16 -3.16
CA TRP A 56 -15.50 -9.56 -3.34
C TRP A 56 -16.63 -9.68 -4.35
N GLU A 57 -16.77 -10.85 -4.91
CA GLU A 57 -17.85 -11.19 -5.82
C GLU A 57 -18.56 -12.46 -5.32
N ASN A 58 -19.91 -12.44 -5.37
CA ASN A 58 -20.67 -13.64 -5.12
C ASN A 58 -20.57 -14.56 -6.34
N GLY A 59 -19.96 -15.71 -6.17
CA GLY A 59 -19.78 -16.67 -7.24
C GLY A 59 -18.42 -17.32 -7.22
N GLU A 60 -17.99 -17.79 -8.38
CA GLU A 60 -16.77 -18.55 -8.51
C GLU A 60 -15.55 -17.61 -8.49
N PHE A 61 -14.90 -17.43 -9.57
CA PHE A 61 -13.62 -16.71 -9.60
C PHE A 61 -13.78 -15.21 -9.85
N PHE A 62 -13.19 -14.35 -8.99
CA PHE A 62 -13.10 -12.91 -9.18
C PHE A 62 -11.75 -12.54 -9.80
N SER A 63 -11.72 -12.30 -11.10
CA SER A 63 -10.47 -12.09 -11.82
C SER A 63 -9.72 -10.83 -11.39
N PHE A 64 -8.39 -10.85 -11.52
CA PHE A 64 -7.52 -9.72 -11.21
C PHE A 64 -7.85 -8.49 -12.03
N GLU A 65 -8.19 -8.67 -13.32
CA GLU A 65 -8.52 -7.59 -14.25
C GLU A 65 -9.78 -6.82 -13.81
N ARG A 66 -10.66 -7.47 -13.06
CA ARG A 66 -11.88 -6.84 -12.52
C ARG A 66 -11.66 -6.29 -11.12
N ALA A 67 -10.98 -7.03 -10.26
CA ALA A 67 -10.81 -6.70 -8.85
C ALA A 67 -9.81 -5.56 -8.62
N TRP A 68 -8.66 -5.59 -9.29
CA TRP A 68 -7.59 -4.64 -9.03
C TRP A 68 -7.93 -3.20 -9.38
N PRO A 69 -8.54 -2.90 -10.53
CA PRO A 69 -8.99 -1.53 -10.84
C PRO A 69 -9.98 -0.94 -9.83
N LEU A 70 -10.76 -1.77 -9.15
CA LEU A 70 -11.66 -1.31 -8.09
C LEU A 70 -10.88 -0.81 -6.87
N ILE A 71 -9.91 -1.58 -6.40
CA ILE A 71 -9.06 -1.18 -5.27
C ILE A 71 -8.20 0.05 -5.64
N GLU A 72 -7.65 0.09 -6.85
CA GLU A 72 -6.93 1.25 -7.38
C GLU A 72 -7.82 2.50 -7.41
N GLY A 73 -9.08 2.34 -7.80
CA GLY A 73 -10.07 3.41 -7.78
C GLY A 73 -10.39 3.92 -6.38
N ILE A 74 -10.54 3.03 -5.41
CA ILE A 74 -10.76 3.36 -4.00
C ILE A 74 -9.53 4.12 -3.45
N SER A 75 -8.32 3.61 -3.72
CA SER A 75 -7.08 4.24 -3.30
C SER A 75 -6.91 5.65 -3.88
N ARG A 76 -7.22 5.82 -5.19
CA ARG A 76 -7.19 7.13 -5.84
C ARG A 76 -8.21 8.11 -5.24
N ALA A 77 -9.40 7.64 -4.89
CA ALA A 77 -10.39 8.48 -4.23
C ALA A 77 -9.91 8.94 -2.84
N ALA A 78 -9.28 8.05 -2.08
CA ALA A 78 -8.67 8.38 -0.81
C ALA A 78 -7.51 9.37 -0.98
N TRP A 79 -6.62 9.15 -1.96
CA TRP A 79 -5.56 10.08 -2.29
C TRP A 79 -6.10 11.49 -2.55
N ASN A 80 -7.10 11.62 -3.41
CA ASN A 80 -7.70 12.91 -3.76
C ASN A 80 -8.36 13.61 -2.57
N TYR A 81 -8.81 12.85 -1.57
CA TYR A 81 -9.35 13.40 -0.35
C TYR A 81 -8.25 13.93 0.59
N PHE A 82 -7.18 13.16 0.79
CA PHE A 82 -6.10 13.52 1.71
C PHE A 82 -5.06 14.46 1.10
N VAL A 83 -4.94 14.47 -0.24
CA VAL A 83 -3.96 15.27 -1.00
C VAL A 83 -4.67 16.07 -2.10
N PRO A 84 -5.63 16.93 -1.75
CA PRO A 84 -6.43 17.66 -2.73
C PRO A 84 -5.60 18.65 -3.58
N GLU A 85 -4.42 19.02 -3.13
CA GLU A 85 -3.47 19.87 -3.84
C GLU A 85 -2.75 19.17 -5.01
N GLN A 86 -2.78 17.83 -5.05
CA GLN A 86 -2.17 17.01 -6.11
C GLN A 86 -3.10 15.87 -6.54
N PRO A 87 -4.29 16.19 -7.08
CA PRO A 87 -5.28 15.16 -7.39
C PRO A 87 -4.87 14.30 -8.58
N LEU A 88 -5.10 13.00 -8.46
CA LEU A 88 -5.04 12.04 -9.57
C LEU A 88 -6.42 12.00 -10.27
N VAL A 89 -6.57 12.77 -11.34
CA VAL A 89 -7.84 12.88 -12.08
C VAL A 89 -8.14 11.66 -12.96
N SER A 90 -7.11 10.92 -13.35
CA SER A 90 -7.22 9.73 -14.19
C SER A 90 -6.53 8.53 -13.56
N PRO A 91 -6.93 7.29 -13.90
CA PRO A 91 -6.16 6.11 -13.57
C PRO A 91 -4.73 6.22 -14.12
N ARG A 92 -3.77 5.66 -13.39
CA ARG A 92 -2.41 5.52 -13.89
C ARG A 92 -2.37 4.53 -15.06
N THR A 93 -1.53 4.81 -16.04
CA THR A 93 -1.32 3.97 -17.23
C THR A 93 0.04 3.26 -17.21
N ASP A 94 0.88 3.59 -16.26
CA ASP A 94 2.23 3.06 -16.05
C ASP A 94 2.27 1.89 -15.05
N LEU A 95 1.11 1.27 -14.80
CA LEU A 95 1.00 0.17 -13.85
C LEU A 95 1.64 -1.10 -14.41
N PRO A 96 2.40 -1.84 -13.59
CA PRO A 96 2.99 -3.10 -14.01
C PRO A 96 1.89 -4.13 -14.29
N GLU A 97 2.07 -4.91 -15.35
CA GLU A 97 1.18 -6.04 -15.68
C GLU A 97 1.29 -7.17 -14.65
N GLN A 98 2.46 -7.31 -14.04
CA GLN A 98 2.77 -8.29 -13.00
C GLN A 98 3.39 -7.61 -11.79
N ALA A 99 3.48 -8.31 -10.66
CA ALA A 99 4.23 -7.85 -9.51
C ALA A 99 5.70 -7.62 -9.92
N VAL A 100 6.14 -6.37 -9.82
CA VAL A 100 7.53 -5.99 -10.08
C VAL A 100 8.12 -5.56 -8.75
N ALA A 101 9.28 -6.11 -8.42
CA ALA A 101 10.00 -5.73 -7.21
C ALA A 101 10.24 -4.21 -7.20
N CYS A 102 9.88 -3.57 -6.11
CA CYS A 102 10.14 -2.16 -5.88
C CYS A 102 11.58 -1.99 -5.38
N ASP A 103 12.55 -1.98 -6.29
CA ASP A 103 13.98 -1.91 -5.95
C ASP A 103 14.41 -0.60 -5.27
N ALA A 104 13.52 0.37 -5.13
CA ALA A 104 13.87 1.72 -4.72
C ALA A 104 13.13 2.24 -3.47
N PHE A 105 12.37 1.42 -2.77
CA PHE A 105 11.65 1.89 -1.60
C PHE A 105 12.53 1.88 -0.34
N ALA A 106 12.99 3.05 0.07
CA ALA A 106 13.52 3.26 1.41
C ALA A 106 12.36 3.68 2.33
N PRO A 107 12.02 2.88 3.34
CA PRO A 107 10.97 3.26 4.28
C PRO A 107 11.35 4.55 5.00
N PRO A 108 10.39 5.46 5.25
CA PRO A 108 10.66 6.76 5.88
C PRO A 108 11.12 6.65 7.34
N TYR A 109 11.18 5.45 7.90
CA TYR A 109 11.51 5.19 9.31
C TYR A 109 12.85 4.47 9.52
N GLY A 110 13.83 4.68 8.68
CA GLY A 110 15.16 4.05 8.83
C GLY A 110 15.15 2.52 8.65
N GLU A 111 16.33 1.94 8.64
CA GLU A 111 16.49 0.49 8.59
C GLU A 111 16.03 -0.14 9.90
N VAL A 112 14.94 -0.90 9.86
CA VAL A 112 14.62 -1.87 10.89
C VAL A 112 15.32 -3.17 10.52
N ASP A 113 16.12 -3.69 11.43
CA ASP A 113 16.79 -4.96 11.28
C ASP A 113 15.76 -6.08 11.09
N LEU A 114 15.59 -6.52 9.84
CA LEU A 114 14.68 -7.61 9.49
C LEU A 114 15.09 -8.95 10.12
N ASP A 115 16.36 -9.11 10.45
CA ASP A 115 16.89 -10.31 11.11
C ASP A 115 16.44 -10.39 12.58
N ASN A 116 16.02 -9.27 13.17
CA ASN A 116 15.51 -9.19 14.55
C ASN A 116 13.99 -9.08 14.67
N ILE A 117 13.27 -9.61 13.69
CA ILE A 117 11.78 -9.64 13.69
C ILE A 117 11.21 -10.30 14.97
N ASN A 118 11.94 -11.23 15.59
CA ASN A 118 11.53 -11.88 16.82
C ASN A 118 11.66 -10.97 18.06
N GLY A 119 12.54 -10.00 18.06
CA GLY A 119 12.63 -8.99 19.13
C GLY A 119 11.36 -8.15 19.28
N TRP A 120 10.58 -8.03 18.23
CA TRP A 120 9.28 -7.38 18.23
C TRP A 120 8.22 -8.15 19.03
N ARG A 121 8.26 -9.48 19.01
CA ARG A 121 7.33 -10.34 19.77
C ARG A 121 7.64 -10.36 21.25
N GLU A 122 8.87 -10.07 21.63
CA GLU A 122 9.35 -10.04 23.01
C GLU A 122 9.25 -8.66 23.67
N GLY A 123 8.59 -7.68 23.03
CA GLY A 123 8.30 -6.36 23.61
C GLY A 123 9.49 -5.38 23.58
N GLY A 124 10.49 -5.61 22.74
CA GLY A 124 11.76 -4.89 22.79
C GLY A 124 11.97 -3.74 21.83
N ALA A 125 10.98 -3.30 21.05
CA ALA A 125 11.16 -2.16 20.16
C ALA A 125 10.31 -0.96 20.60
N ASP A 126 10.92 -0.02 21.30
CA ASP A 126 10.41 1.33 21.43
C ASP A 126 10.40 1.99 20.04
N ILE A 127 9.28 1.87 19.33
CA ILE A 127 9.06 2.63 18.12
C ILE A 127 8.90 4.10 18.54
N GLN A 128 9.93 4.88 18.38
CA GLN A 128 9.82 6.33 18.50
C GLN A 128 9.10 6.85 17.25
N TRP A 129 7.83 7.12 17.40
CA TRP A 129 7.08 7.85 16.39
C TRP A 129 7.63 9.27 16.28
N PRO A 130 7.82 9.84 15.08
CA PRO A 130 8.19 11.24 14.96
C PRO A 130 7.15 12.09 15.69
N ALA A 131 7.62 13.03 16.52
CA ALA A 131 6.75 13.96 17.23
C ALA A 131 5.91 14.75 16.20
N SER A 132 4.62 14.81 16.43
CA SER A 132 3.63 15.57 15.65
C SER A 132 3.93 17.05 15.63
#